data_71be384154e3b17c97cfbaa47a23a86f
#
_entry.id   71be384154e3b17c97cfbaa47a23a86f
#
_cell.length_a   1.000
_cell.length_b   1.000
_cell.length_c   1.000
_cell.angle_alpha   90.00
_cell.angle_beta   90.00
_cell.angle_gamma   90.00
#
_symmetry.space_group_name_H-M   'P 1'
#
loop_
_entity.id
_entity.type
_entity.pdbx_description
1 polymer ?
#
loop_
_entity_poly.entity_id
_entity_poly.type
_entity_poly.pdbx_seq_one_letter_code
_entity_poly.pdbx_strand_id
1 'polypeptide(L)'
;MASTLKSLRALSAPSRVRLLALLNESELTVRELTEITGMRQSGISMHLGQMQEAGLVESSRDGKNAYYRVARDSGAETGLLIELAAAGVAEIPEHASDLVNLKRILERRENQDLVYFNRVAG
;
A
#
# COMPACT_ATOMS: atom_id res chain seq x y z
N MET A 1 -5.50 6.59 20.39
CA MET A 1 -6.12 5.31 20.00
C MET A 1 -7.06 5.52 18.83
N ALA A 2 -6.89 4.72 17.76
CA ALA A 2 -7.79 4.81 16.60
C ALA A 2 -9.15 4.21 16.97
N SER A 3 -10.24 4.91 16.61
CA SER A 3 -11.58 4.39 16.80
C SER A 3 -12.03 3.66 15.54
N THR A 4 -12.97 2.74 15.69
CA THR A 4 -13.55 2.02 14.57
C THR A 4 -14.20 2.98 13.57
N LEU A 5 -14.89 4.01 14.06
CA LEU A 5 -15.50 5.03 13.19
C LEU A 5 -14.46 5.79 12.38
N LYS A 6 -13.32 6.12 12.99
CA LYS A 6 -12.23 6.80 12.29
C LYS A 6 -11.68 5.92 11.17
N SER A 7 -11.51 4.63 11.43
CA SER A 7 -11.04 3.66 10.44
C SER A 7 -12.05 3.49 9.30
N LEU A 8 -13.33 3.39 9.61
CA LEU A 8 -14.39 3.31 8.59
C LEU A 8 -14.42 4.57 7.73
N ARG A 9 -14.25 5.72 8.34
CA ARG A 9 -14.21 7.00 7.63
C ARG A 9 -13.01 7.05 6.69
N ALA A 10 -11.85 6.55 7.14
CA ALA A 10 -10.65 6.50 6.31
C ALA A 10 -10.86 5.62 5.08
N LEU A 11 -11.65 4.57 5.17
CA LEU A 11 -11.92 3.64 4.06
C LEU A 11 -13.11 4.07 3.19
N SER A 12 -13.74 5.20 3.46
CA SER A 12 -14.89 5.65 2.66
C SER A 12 -14.51 6.23 1.30
N ALA A 13 -13.23 6.46 1.03
CA ALA A 13 -12.76 7.02 -0.23
C ALA A 13 -12.15 5.92 -1.11
N PRO A 14 -12.57 5.81 -2.40
CA PRO A 14 -12.03 4.78 -3.30
C PRO A 14 -10.51 4.83 -3.44
N SER A 15 -9.90 6.01 -3.46
CA SER A 15 -8.44 6.13 -3.53
C SER A 15 -7.74 5.45 -2.36
N ARG A 16 -8.30 5.58 -1.17
CA ARG A 16 -7.73 4.94 0.02
C ARG A 16 -7.91 3.43 0.00
N VAL A 17 -9.05 2.96 -0.50
CA VAL A 17 -9.27 1.52 -0.67
C VAL A 17 -8.26 0.93 -1.66
N ARG A 18 -8.00 1.63 -2.77
CA ARG A 18 -6.97 1.22 -3.75
C ARG A 18 -5.59 1.09 -3.10
N LEU A 19 -5.19 2.12 -2.36
CA LEU A 19 -3.88 2.12 -1.69
C LEU A 19 -3.78 1.00 -0.66
N LEU A 20 -4.82 0.82 0.14
CA LEU A 20 -4.82 -0.22 1.16
C LEU A 20 -4.72 -1.62 0.53
N ALA A 21 -5.43 -1.85 -0.55
CA ALA A 21 -5.38 -3.13 -1.27
C ALA A 21 -3.97 -3.42 -1.80
N LEU A 22 -3.30 -2.41 -2.35
CA LEU A 22 -1.93 -2.56 -2.84
C LEU A 22 -0.97 -2.88 -1.69
N LEU A 23 -1.10 -2.16 -0.59
CA LEU A 23 -0.25 -2.37 0.60
C LEU A 23 -0.55 -3.69 1.30
N ASN A 24 -1.74 -4.26 1.08
CA ASN A 24 -2.06 -5.59 1.57
C ASN A 24 -1.31 -6.68 0.79
N GLU A 25 -0.94 -6.39 -0.45
CA GLU A 25 -0.17 -7.32 -1.28
C GLU A 25 1.33 -7.21 -1.03
N SER A 26 1.86 -6.00 -0.80
CA SER A 26 3.29 -5.79 -0.65
C SER A 26 3.57 -4.46 0.05
N GLU A 27 4.73 -4.37 0.71
CA GLU A 27 5.26 -3.10 1.17
C GLU A 27 5.66 -2.25 -0.03
N LEU A 28 5.28 -0.98 -0.03
CA LEU A 28 5.53 -0.09 -1.16
C LEU A 28 5.92 1.29 -0.67
N THR A 29 6.76 1.97 -1.46
CA THR A 29 7.10 3.37 -1.24
C THR A 29 6.04 4.27 -1.87
N VAL A 30 6.02 5.55 -1.48
CA VAL A 30 5.14 6.55 -2.12
C VAL A 30 5.42 6.62 -3.62
N ARG A 31 6.70 6.60 -4.01
CA ARG A 31 7.08 6.65 -5.41
C ARG A 31 6.51 5.47 -6.21
N GLU A 32 6.59 4.27 -5.64
CA GLU A 32 6.02 3.09 -6.28
C GLU A 32 4.51 3.18 -6.39
N LEU A 33 3.85 3.66 -5.34
CA LEU A 33 2.40 3.87 -5.37
C LEU A 33 1.99 4.88 -6.43
N THR A 34 2.79 5.93 -6.61
CA THR A 34 2.58 6.91 -7.68
C THR A 34 2.68 6.25 -9.05
N GLU A 35 3.69 5.42 -9.27
CA GLU A 35 3.87 4.71 -10.54
C GLU A 35 2.74 3.72 -10.80
N ILE A 36 2.28 3.01 -9.78
CA ILE A 36 1.22 2.01 -9.91
C ILE A 36 -0.13 2.66 -10.21
N THR A 37 -0.50 3.68 -9.45
CA THR A 37 -1.85 4.25 -9.49
C THR A 37 -2.02 5.43 -10.42
N GLY A 38 -0.93 6.14 -10.74
CA GLY A 38 -0.99 7.39 -11.47
C GLY A 38 -1.48 8.57 -10.61
N MET A 39 -1.73 8.35 -9.33
CA MET A 39 -2.12 9.43 -8.42
C MET A 39 -0.93 10.33 -8.10
N ARG A 40 -1.21 11.58 -7.77
CA ARG A 40 -0.17 12.53 -7.38
C ARG A 40 0.45 12.16 -6.03
N GLN A 41 1.74 12.41 -5.90
CA GLN A 41 2.49 12.12 -4.68
C GLN A 41 1.86 12.80 -3.46
N SER A 42 1.45 14.06 -3.59
CA SER A 42 0.84 14.82 -2.50
C SER A 42 -0.47 14.18 -2.01
N GLY A 43 -1.28 13.70 -2.96
CA GLY A 43 -2.53 13.00 -2.63
C GLY A 43 -2.29 11.68 -1.94
N ILE A 44 -1.32 10.90 -2.44
CA ILE A 44 -0.94 9.63 -1.83
C ILE A 44 -0.43 9.86 -0.40
N SER A 45 0.46 10.82 -0.21
CA SER A 45 1.01 11.14 1.12
C SER A 45 -0.08 11.55 2.10
N MET A 46 -1.05 12.35 1.65
CA MET A 46 -2.20 12.74 2.47
C MET A 46 -3.04 11.52 2.86
N HIS A 47 -3.35 10.66 1.91
CA HIS A 47 -4.14 9.45 2.17
C HIS A 47 -3.43 8.51 3.12
N LEU A 48 -2.13 8.29 2.91
CA LEU A 48 -1.33 7.44 3.79
C LEU A 48 -1.28 8.00 5.22
N GLY A 49 -1.13 9.33 5.34
CA GLY A 49 -1.14 9.98 6.65
C GLY A 49 -2.44 9.76 7.39
N GLN A 50 -3.56 9.88 6.71
CA GLN A 50 -4.88 9.65 7.31
C GLN A 50 -5.08 8.19 7.70
N MET A 51 -4.64 7.26 6.86
CA MET A 51 -4.74 5.83 7.17
C MET A 51 -3.79 5.43 8.29
N GLN A 52 -2.61 6.04 8.36
CA GLN A 52 -1.66 5.81 9.45
C GLN A 52 -2.22 6.30 10.77
N GLU A 53 -2.83 7.48 10.77
CA GLU A 53 -3.50 8.05 11.94
C GLU A 53 -4.66 7.17 12.41
N ALA A 54 -5.36 6.54 11.48
CA ALA A 54 -6.46 5.63 11.78
C ALA A 54 -5.97 4.22 12.19
N GLY A 55 -4.67 3.96 12.14
CA GLY A 55 -4.12 2.66 12.52
C GLY A 55 -4.25 1.58 11.47
N LEU A 56 -4.54 1.94 10.22
CA LEU A 56 -4.72 0.97 9.13
C LEU A 56 -3.41 0.62 8.43
N VAL A 57 -2.48 1.56 8.38
CA VAL A 57 -1.16 1.35 7.77
C VAL A 57 -0.06 1.79 8.72
N GLU A 58 1.10 1.24 8.51
CA GLU A 58 2.32 1.62 9.25
C GLU A 58 3.46 1.77 8.26
N SER A 59 4.53 2.41 8.70
CA SER A 59 5.69 2.61 7.85
C SER A 59 6.97 2.23 8.58
N SER A 60 7.98 1.85 7.79
CA SER A 60 9.32 1.60 8.30
C SER A 60 10.32 2.19 7.32
N ARG A 61 11.47 2.58 7.82
CA ARG A 61 12.55 3.08 6.97
C ARG A 61 13.57 2.00 6.69
N ASP A 62 14.01 1.98 5.44
CA ASP A 62 15.14 1.18 5.01
C ASP A 62 16.03 2.10 4.16
N GLY A 63 17.11 2.60 4.77
CA GLY A 63 17.95 3.59 4.14
C GLY A 63 17.22 4.91 3.94
N LYS A 64 17.15 5.38 2.71
CA LYS A 64 16.48 6.64 2.34
C LYS A 64 14.99 6.46 2.09
N ASN A 65 14.52 5.22 2.00
CA ASN A 65 13.16 4.91 1.60
C ASN A 65 12.27 4.62 2.80
N ALA A 66 11.06 5.15 2.77
CA ALA A 66 10.00 4.78 3.71
C ALA A 66 9.06 3.81 3.00
N TYR A 67 8.89 2.64 3.59
CA TYR A 67 8.01 1.61 3.08
C TYR A 67 6.74 1.57 3.92
N TYR A 68 5.61 1.55 3.24
CA TYR A 68 4.29 1.48 3.89
C TYR A 68 3.71 0.09 3.72
N ARG A 69 2.99 -0.36 4.72
CA ARG A 69 2.30 -1.66 4.71
C ARG A 69 1.05 -1.58 5.56
N VAL A 70 0.16 -2.56 5.41
CA VAL A 70 -1.01 -2.66 6.26
C VAL A 70 -0.60 -3.04 7.68
N ALA A 71 -1.31 -2.50 8.66
CA ALA A 71 -1.03 -2.73 10.08
C ALA A 71 -1.78 -3.97 10.59
N ARG A 72 -1.34 -5.16 10.16
CA ARG A 72 -2.04 -6.44 10.43
C ARG A 72 -2.15 -6.78 11.91
N ASP A 73 -1.19 -6.32 12.71
CA ASP A 73 -1.12 -6.67 14.13
C ASP A 73 -1.79 -5.65 15.02
N SER A 74 -2.58 -4.73 14.46
CA SER A 74 -3.22 -3.64 15.22
C SER A 74 -4.58 -4.03 15.84
N GLY A 75 -4.90 -5.31 15.86
CA GLY A 75 -6.11 -5.83 16.47
C GLY A 75 -7.08 -6.45 15.47
N ALA A 76 -8.08 -7.17 16.00
CA ALA A 76 -9.04 -7.91 15.21
C ALA A 76 -9.89 -6.99 14.31
N GLU A 77 -10.25 -5.81 14.82
CA GLU A 77 -11.07 -4.86 14.05
C GLU A 77 -10.34 -4.36 12.82
N THR A 78 -9.06 -4.03 12.95
CA THR A 78 -8.23 -3.60 11.83
C THR A 78 -8.12 -4.70 10.78
N GLY A 79 -7.93 -5.95 11.21
CA GLY A 79 -7.88 -7.09 10.30
C GLY A 79 -9.18 -7.25 9.51
N LEU A 80 -10.32 -7.10 10.16
CA LEU A 80 -11.62 -7.18 9.50
C LEU A 80 -11.80 -6.07 8.45
N LEU A 81 -11.38 -4.85 8.78
CA LEU A 81 -11.47 -3.71 7.87
C LEU A 81 -10.57 -3.91 6.64
N ILE A 82 -9.37 -4.44 6.84
CA ILE A 82 -8.45 -4.74 5.74
C ILE A 82 -9.06 -5.80 4.83
N GLU A 83 -9.64 -6.86 5.38
CA GLU A 83 -10.32 -7.91 4.61
C GLU A 83 -11.51 -7.37 3.83
N LEU A 84 -12.30 -6.51 4.46
CA LEU A 84 -13.45 -5.88 3.80
C LEU A 84 -13.00 -5.00 2.64
N ALA A 85 -11.95 -4.21 2.82
CA ALA A 85 -11.39 -3.38 1.76
C ALA A 85 -10.86 -4.25 0.61
N ALA A 86 -10.20 -5.36 0.91
CA ALA A 86 -9.69 -6.29 -0.09
C ALA A 86 -10.81 -6.93 -0.91
N ALA A 87 -11.96 -7.16 -0.30
CA ALA A 87 -13.13 -7.65 -1.01
C ALA A 87 -13.77 -6.55 -1.87
N GLY A 88 -13.89 -5.34 -1.32
CA GLY A 88 -14.57 -4.23 -1.99
C GLY A 88 -13.79 -3.61 -3.12
N VAL A 89 -12.45 -3.74 -3.13
CA VAL A 89 -11.61 -3.12 -4.15
C VAL A 89 -11.92 -3.66 -5.56
N ALA A 90 -12.44 -4.87 -5.67
CA ALA A 90 -12.81 -5.45 -6.96
C ALA A 90 -13.90 -4.64 -7.67
N GLU A 91 -14.67 -3.84 -6.93
CA GLU A 91 -15.71 -2.97 -7.50
C GLU A 91 -15.13 -1.68 -8.07
N ILE A 92 -13.86 -1.40 -7.82
CA ILE A 92 -13.20 -0.18 -8.29
C ILE A 92 -12.59 -0.45 -9.67
N PRO A 93 -12.95 0.34 -10.71
CA PRO A 93 -12.49 0.07 -12.08
C PRO A 93 -10.97 0.04 -12.23
N GLU A 94 -10.25 0.87 -11.50
CA GLU A 94 -8.79 0.96 -11.61
C GLU A 94 -8.07 -0.23 -10.98
N HIS A 95 -8.76 -1.10 -10.26
CA HIS A 95 -8.12 -2.20 -9.54
C HIS A 95 -7.35 -3.14 -10.46
N ALA A 96 -7.91 -3.49 -11.61
CA ALA A 96 -7.27 -4.41 -12.56
C ALA A 96 -5.93 -3.84 -13.05
N SER A 97 -5.90 -2.56 -13.45
CA SER A 97 -4.67 -1.92 -13.90
C SER A 97 -3.68 -1.72 -12.75
N ASP A 98 -4.17 -1.44 -11.56
CA ASP A 98 -3.30 -1.34 -10.37
C ASP A 98 -2.55 -2.66 -10.15
N LEU A 99 -3.23 -3.81 -10.27
CA LEU A 99 -2.60 -5.11 -10.09
C LEU A 99 -1.56 -5.41 -11.17
N VAL A 100 -1.85 -5.05 -12.42
CA VAL A 100 -0.87 -5.21 -13.51
C VAL A 100 0.38 -4.38 -13.24
N ASN A 101 0.19 -3.12 -12.82
CA ASN A 101 1.30 -2.22 -12.54
C ASN A 101 2.08 -2.64 -11.29
N LEU A 102 1.40 -3.15 -10.27
CA LEU A 102 2.06 -3.72 -9.09
C LEU A 102 2.98 -4.87 -9.50
N LYS A 103 2.50 -5.76 -10.34
CA LYS A 103 3.31 -6.89 -10.81
C LYS A 103 4.59 -6.41 -11.49
N ARG A 104 4.49 -5.36 -12.33
CA ARG A 104 5.66 -4.77 -12.99
C ARG A 104 6.66 -4.21 -11.99
N ILE A 105 6.18 -3.54 -10.96
CA ILE A 105 7.05 -2.99 -9.91
C ILE A 105 7.78 -4.10 -9.16
N LEU A 106 7.07 -5.15 -8.79
CA LEU A 106 7.66 -6.28 -8.06
C LEU A 106 8.66 -7.05 -8.91
N GLU A 107 8.36 -7.25 -10.18
CA GLU A 107 9.30 -7.86 -11.12
C GLU A 107 10.56 -7.02 -11.31
N ARG A 108 10.41 -5.71 -11.40
CA ARG A 108 11.54 -4.79 -11.51
C ARG A 108 12.45 -4.88 -10.27
N ARG A 109 11.87 -4.94 -9.08
CA ARG A 109 12.64 -5.13 -7.84
C ARG A 109 13.42 -6.43 -7.87
N GLU A 110 12.77 -7.52 -8.26
CA GLU A 110 13.39 -8.84 -8.35
C GLU A 110 14.54 -8.85 -9.33
N ASN A 111 14.37 -8.23 -10.49
CA ASN A 111 15.42 -8.12 -11.51
C ASN A 111 16.60 -7.28 -11.01
N GLN A 112 16.34 -6.19 -10.30
CA GLN A 112 17.40 -5.36 -9.73
C GLN A 112 18.20 -6.13 -8.68
N ASP A 113 17.52 -6.87 -7.82
CA ASP A 113 18.17 -7.70 -6.80
C ASP A 113 19.02 -8.79 -7.45
N LEU A 114 18.52 -9.41 -8.49
CA LEU A 114 19.23 -10.45 -9.23
C LEU A 114 20.49 -9.89 -9.90
N VAL A 115 20.38 -8.73 -10.55
CA VAL A 115 21.52 -8.07 -11.19
C VAL A 115 22.57 -7.70 -10.15
N TYR A 116 22.16 -7.15 -9.03
CA TYR A 116 23.06 -6.81 -7.92
C TYR A 116 23.77 -8.05 -7.40
N PHE A 117 23.02 -9.12 -7.14
CA PHE A 117 23.57 -10.38 -6.66
C PHE A 117 24.63 -10.95 -7.62
N ASN A 118 24.31 -10.98 -8.91
CA ASN A 118 25.24 -11.50 -9.93
C ASN A 118 26.51 -10.67 -10.01
N ARG A 119 26.41 -9.35 -9.88
CA ARG A 119 27.54 -8.44 -9.90
C ARG A 119 28.45 -8.63 -8.71
N VAL A 120 27.89 -8.84 -7.53
CA VAL A 120 28.65 -9.05 -6.30
C VAL A 120 29.25 -10.46 -6.25
N ALA A 121 28.52 -11.47 -6.70
CA ALA A 121 28.95 -12.87 -6.69
C ALA A 121 29.96 -13.18 -7.80
N GLY A 122 29.95 -12.42 -8.87
CA GLY A 122 30.85 -12.60 -9.99
C GLY A 122 32.19 -11.98 -9.75
#